data_cfb9b9a2163843266730f7f89d020156
#
_entry.id   cfb9b9a2163843266730f7f89d020156
#
_cell.length_a   1.000
_cell.length_b   1.000
_cell.length_c   1.000
_cell.angle_alpha   90.00
_cell.angle_beta   90.00
_cell.angle_gamma   90.00
#
_symmetry.space_group_name_H-M   'P 1'
#
loop_
_entity.id
_entity.type
_entity.pdbx_description
1 polymer ?
#
loop_
_entity_poly.entity_id
_entity_poly.type
_entity_poly.pdbx_seq_one_letter_code
_entity_poly.pdbx_strand_id
1 'polypeptide(L)'
;HFVRRRQRQMCIRDSKISDNQGKFRIYNSLLSEYGVLGFDYGYSMATPNSLTIWEAQFGDFSNGAQIMIDQYISAAEDKWKLQNGIVLLLPHGYEGQGAEHSSARVERYLQLCAKDNMFVANCSTPSNLFHLLRRQIKLSYRKPLIIFTPKSLLRHPHVVSKVKDFTDGNFKMVIDDFNIDCKQAKKLVFCSGKFYYDLYTVRENRKIDDVAIVRIEQLFPLP
;
A
#
# COMPACT_ATOMS: atom_id res chain seq x y z
N HIS A 1 0.08 26.48 -6.17
CA HIS A 1 -1.22 26.98 -5.66
C HIS A 1 -2.43 26.12 -6.08
N PHE A 2 -2.48 25.57 -7.29
CA PHE A 2 -3.62 24.77 -7.79
C PHE A 2 -3.77 23.42 -7.07
N VAL A 3 -2.67 22.74 -6.78
CA VAL A 3 -2.67 21.44 -6.06
C VAL A 3 -3.19 21.61 -4.64
N ARG A 4 -2.76 22.65 -3.93
CA ARG A 4 -3.24 22.97 -2.56
C ARG A 4 -4.76 23.23 -2.49
N ARG A 5 -5.36 23.87 -3.51
CA ARG A 5 -6.81 24.13 -3.54
C ARG A 5 -7.61 22.85 -3.74
N ARG A 6 -7.19 21.94 -4.64
CA ARG A 6 -7.87 20.64 -4.87
C ARG A 6 -7.80 19.74 -3.64
N GLN A 7 -6.62 19.63 -3.03
CA GLN A 7 -6.42 18.87 -1.80
C GLN A 7 -7.31 19.39 -0.66
N ARG A 8 -7.36 20.72 -0.48
CA ARG A 8 -8.20 21.35 0.54
C ARG A 8 -9.70 21.12 0.30
N GLN A 9 -10.17 21.16 -0.94
CA GLN A 9 -11.57 20.87 -1.28
C GLN A 9 -11.94 19.39 -1.05
N MET A 10 -11.06 18.45 -1.38
CA MET A 10 -11.28 17.05 -1.10
C MET A 10 -11.33 16.78 0.41
N CYS A 11 -10.40 17.31 1.19
CA CYS A 11 -10.40 17.15 2.65
C CYS A 11 -11.67 17.72 3.31
N ILE A 12 -12.18 18.84 2.85
CA ILE A 12 -13.43 19.44 3.39
C ILE A 12 -14.62 18.54 3.09
N ARG A 13 -14.72 18.00 1.87
CA ARG A 13 -15.79 17.08 1.48
C ARG A 13 -15.71 15.77 2.23
N ASP A 14 -14.54 15.17 2.29
CA ASP A 14 -14.31 13.84 2.90
C ASP A 14 -14.45 13.87 4.43
N SER A 15 -14.27 15.03 5.07
CA SER A 15 -14.48 15.23 6.50
C SER A 15 -15.94 15.49 6.89
N LYS A 16 -16.86 15.57 5.92
CA LYS A 16 -18.28 15.92 6.14
C LYS A 16 -19.22 15.04 5.31
N ILE A 17 -18.95 13.74 5.25
CA ILE A 17 -19.80 12.79 4.52
C ILE A 17 -21.06 12.47 5.34
N SER A 18 -20.93 12.41 6.67
CA SER A 18 -22.07 12.18 7.57
C SER A 18 -21.82 12.81 8.93
N ASP A 19 -22.93 13.09 9.69
CA ASP A 19 -22.86 13.70 11.01
C ASP A 19 -22.15 12.81 12.05
N ASN A 20 -22.21 11.48 11.87
CA ASN A 20 -21.59 10.50 12.76
C ASN A 20 -20.22 10.01 12.26
N GLN A 21 -19.62 10.73 11.34
CA GLN A 21 -18.33 10.33 10.76
C GLN A 21 -17.19 10.49 11.78
N GLY A 22 -16.26 9.52 11.77
CA GLY A 22 -14.97 9.64 12.46
C GLY A 22 -14.14 10.81 11.92
N LYS A 23 -13.23 11.32 12.72
CA LYS A 23 -12.38 12.46 12.33
C LYS A 23 -11.42 12.04 11.22
N PHE A 24 -11.45 12.77 10.12
CA PHE A 24 -10.52 12.66 9.01
C PHE A 24 -9.61 13.89 8.96
N ARG A 25 -8.29 13.69 8.99
CA ARG A 25 -7.30 14.76 9.02
C ARG A 25 -6.18 14.47 8.04
N ILE A 26 -5.83 15.45 7.22
CA ILE A 26 -4.66 15.41 6.32
C ILE A 26 -3.81 16.63 6.58
N TYR A 27 -2.52 16.40 6.74
CA TYR A 27 -1.52 17.44 6.94
C TYR A 27 -0.42 17.33 5.90
N ASN A 28 0.05 18.45 5.37
CA ASN A 28 1.32 18.46 4.67
C ASN A 28 2.43 18.33 5.72
N SER A 29 3.30 17.35 5.54
CA SER A 29 4.44 17.17 6.42
C SER A 29 5.50 18.23 6.17
N LEU A 30 6.36 18.43 7.15
CA LEU A 30 7.67 19.05 6.96
C LEU A 30 8.52 18.14 6.08
N LEU A 31 9.42 18.70 5.29
CA LEU A 31 10.34 17.92 4.45
C LEU A 31 11.48 17.33 5.30
N SER A 32 11.12 16.45 6.22
CA SER A 32 12.03 15.71 7.07
C SER A 32 11.43 14.36 7.38
N GLU A 33 11.76 13.37 6.59
CA GLU A 33 11.24 12.00 6.71
C GLU A 33 11.53 11.41 8.08
N TYR A 34 12.73 11.65 8.61
CA TYR A 34 13.13 11.20 9.94
C TYR A 34 12.21 11.75 11.05
N GLY A 35 12.03 13.07 11.07
CA GLY A 35 11.24 13.73 12.11
C GLY A 35 9.75 13.40 11.99
N VAL A 36 9.22 13.41 10.77
CA VAL A 36 7.79 13.14 10.53
C VAL A 36 7.45 11.70 10.81
N LEU A 37 8.23 10.74 10.31
CA LEU A 37 7.96 9.33 10.56
C LEU A 37 8.10 8.98 12.04
N GLY A 38 9.06 9.59 12.75
CA GLY A 38 9.19 9.43 14.19
C GLY A 38 7.98 9.97 14.95
N PHE A 39 7.47 11.15 14.54
CA PHE A 39 6.24 11.70 15.11
C PHE A 39 5.04 10.81 14.85
N ASP A 40 4.81 10.39 13.59
CA ASP A 40 3.66 9.58 13.21
C ASP A 40 3.69 8.20 13.86
N TYR A 41 4.88 7.63 14.04
CA TYR A 41 5.07 6.41 14.82
C TYR A 41 4.57 6.58 16.27
N GLY A 42 5.04 7.63 16.97
CA GLY A 42 4.61 7.93 18.33
C GLY A 42 3.12 8.25 18.41
N TYR A 43 2.60 9.00 17.44
CA TYR A 43 1.17 9.32 17.35
C TYR A 43 0.31 8.05 17.17
N SER A 44 0.73 7.13 16.31
CA SER A 44 0.05 5.86 16.11
C SER A 44 0.02 5.00 17.38
N MET A 45 1.08 5.02 18.19
CA MET A 45 1.11 4.36 19.50
C MET A 45 0.13 5.00 20.49
N ALA A 46 0.07 6.32 20.53
CA ALA A 46 -0.83 7.06 21.42
C ALA A 46 -2.31 6.95 21.03
N THR A 47 -2.58 6.63 19.75
CA THR A 47 -3.95 6.52 19.21
C THR A 47 -4.18 5.19 18.49
N PRO A 48 -4.13 4.05 19.18
CA PRO A 48 -4.15 2.71 18.56
C PRO A 48 -5.45 2.37 17.82
N ASN A 49 -6.53 3.13 18.07
CA ASN A 49 -7.82 2.98 17.39
C ASN A 49 -7.99 3.89 16.18
N SER A 50 -6.95 4.65 15.83
CA SER A 50 -6.92 5.51 14.65
C SER A 50 -6.03 4.90 13.58
N LEU A 51 -6.39 5.09 12.30
CA LEU A 51 -5.54 4.75 11.19
C LEU A 51 -4.58 5.92 10.93
N THR A 52 -3.33 5.75 11.33
CA THR A 52 -2.25 6.72 11.08
C THR A 52 -1.49 6.31 9.84
N ILE A 53 -1.45 7.19 8.85
CA ILE A 53 -0.82 6.93 7.55
C ILE A 53 0.23 8.02 7.29
N TRP A 54 1.46 7.59 7.06
CA TRP A 54 2.51 8.43 6.51
C TRP A 54 2.71 8.10 5.03
N GLU A 55 2.61 9.10 4.15
CA GLU A 55 2.90 8.93 2.72
C GLU A 55 4.20 9.65 2.39
N ALA A 56 5.19 8.92 1.91
CA ALA A 56 6.43 9.51 1.38
C ALA A 56 6.14 10.27 0.07
N GLN A 57 6.84 11.35 -0.18
CA GLN A 57 6.75 12.06 -1.46
C GLN A 57 7.10 11.14 -2.63
N PHE A 58 8.16 10.36 -2.48
CA PHE A 58 8.51 9.15 -3.23
C PHE A 58 9.06 8.12 -2.25
N GLY A 59 8.82 6.85 -2.50
CA GLY A 59 9.22 5.80 -1.57
C GLY A 59 10.72 5.69 -1.34
N ASP A 60 11.55 6.11 -2.32
CA ASP A 60 13.01 6.13 -2.17
C ASP A 60 13.46 7.08 -1.07
N PHE A 61 12.73 8.17 -0.81
CA PHE A 61 13.06 9.12 0.25
C PHE A 61 12.81 8.59 1.66
N SER A 62 12.16 7.44 1.80
CA SER A 62 12.07 6.77 3.10
C SER A 62 13.45 6.39 3.70
N ASN A 63 14.49 6.39 2.86
CA ASN A 63 15.88 6.22 3.31
C ASN A 63 16.33 7.30 4.31
N GLY A 64 15.79 8.51 4.20
CA GLY A 64 16.04 9.59 5.19
C GLY A 64 15.48 9.30 6.58
N ALA A 65 14.56 8.33 6.70
CA ALA A 65 13.98 7.84 7.96
C ALA A 65 14.41 6.41 8.30
N GLN A 66 15.47 5.88 7.69
CA GLN A 66 15.87 4.48 7.85
C GLN A 66 16.08 4.09 9.32
N ILE A 67 16.62 4.98 10.14
CA ILE A 67 16.81 4.75 11.59
C ILE A 67 15.46 4.48 12.27
N MET A 68 14.41 5.23 11.91
CA MET A 68 13.07 5.03 12.46
C MET A 68 12.47 3.71 12.02
N ILE A 69 12.74 3.32 10.78
CA ILE A 69 12.28 2.03 10.24
C ILE A 69 12.98 0.88 10.95
N ASP A 70 14.31 0.89 11.03
CA ASP A 70 15.09 -0.21 11.58
C ASP A 70 14.94 -0.37 13.09
N GLN A 71 14.96 0.75 13.83
CA GLN A 71 15.02 0.70 15.29
C GLN A 71 13.67 0.70 15.97
N TYR A 72 12.62 1.23 15.31
CA TYR A 72 11.30 1.35 15.90
C TYR A 72 10.25 0.55 15.13
N ILE A 73 10.00 0.84 13.85
CA ILE A 73 8.89 0.23 13.12
C ILE A 73 9.07 -1.28 13.01
N SER A 74 10.25 -1.75 12.62
CA SER A 74 10.52 -3.18 12.43
C SER A 74 10.82 -3.94 13.72
N ALA A 75 11.30 -3.27 14.76
CA ALA A 75 11.92 -3.91 15.91
C ALA A 75 11.26 -3.65 17.27
N ALA A 76 10.36 -2.66 17.39
CA ALA A 76 9.81 -2.23 18.67
C ALA A 76 9.05 -3.32 19.41
N GLU A 77 8.33 -4.18 18.70
CA GLU A 77 7.59 -5.29 19.32
C GLU A 77 8.54 -6.30 19.98
N ASP A 78 9.64 -6.63 19.33
CA ASP A 78 10.63 -7.55 19.90
C ASP A 78 11.40 -6.91 21.07
N LYS A 79 11.84 -5.65 20.91
CA LYS A 79 12.62 -4.94 21.91
C LYS A 79 11.81 -4.57 23.16
N TRP A 80 10.60 -4.05 22.98
CA TRP A 80 9.83 -3.41 24.06
C TRP A 80 8.43 -3.96 24.22
N LYS A 81 8.02 -4.97 23.45
CA LYS A 81 6.68 -5.52 23.42
C LYS A 81 5.61 -4.48 23.06
N LEU A 82 6.00 -3.48 22.27
CA LEU A 82 5.14 -2.39 21.81
C LEU A 82 4.65 -2.67 20.39
N GLN A 83 3.34 -2.79 20.24
CA GLN A 83 2.70 -2.91 18.93
C GLN A 83 2.37 -1.54 18.37
N ASN A 84 2.46 -1.41 17.05
CA ASN A 84 2.17 -0.17 16.34
C ASN A 84 1.42 -0.47 15.03
N GLY A 85 0.39 0.30 14.75
CA GLY A 85 -0.46 0.12 13.57
C GLY A 85 -0.20 1.14 12.46
N ILE A 86 0.96 1.80 12.44
CA ILE A 86 1.29 2.79 11.41
C ILE A 86 1.25 2.19 10.00
N VAL A 87 0.77 2.97 9.04
CA VAL A 87 0.79 2.62 7.62
C VAL A 87 1.78 3.53 6.89
N LEU A 88 2.66 2.93 6.12
CA LEU A 88 3.55 3.65 5.21
C LEU A 88 3.05 3.46 3.77
N LEU A 89 2.74 4.55 3.08
CA LEU A 89 2.48 4.56 1.64
C LEU A 89 3.74 5.01 0.93
N LEU A 90 4.31 4.12 0.13
CA LEU A 90 5.61 4.32 -0.51
C LEU A 90 5.44 4.29 -2.03
N PRO A 91 5.36 5.45 -2.70
CA PRO A 91 5.32 5.49 -4.15
C PRO A 91 6.51 4.72 -4.75
N HIS A 92 6.19 3.72 -5.57
CA HIS A 92 7.15 2.80 -6.17
C HIS A 92 6.71 2.47 -7.60
N GLY A 93 7.60 2.67 -8.56
CA GLY A 93 7.35 2.37 -9.96
C GLY A 93 8.34 3.14 -10.83
N TYR A 94 8.90 2.51 -11.80
CA TYR A 94 9.83 3.12 -12.75
C TYR A 94 9.04 3.91 -13.79
N GLU A 95 8.58 5.11 -13.41
CA GLU A 95 7.63 5.91 -14.17
C GLU A 95 8.28 7.12 -14.86
N GLY A 96 9.59 7.07 -15.09
CA GLY A 96 10.32 8.07 -15.87
C GLY A 96 10.66 9.38 -15.16
N GLN A 97 10.64 9.38 -13.82
CA GLN A 97 10.87 10.59 -13.01
C GLN A 97 12.30 10.70 -12.43
N GLY A 98 13.23 9.86 -12.88
CA GLY A 98 14.60 9.83 -12.39
C GLY A 98 14.88 8.65 -11.44
N ALA A 99 16.16 8.38 -11.18
CA ALA A 99 16.59 7.23 -10.41
C ALA A 99 16.11 7.30 -8.95
N GLU A 100 16.21 8.48 -8.33
CA GLU A 100 15.84 8.75 -6.94
C GLU A 100 14.32 8.81 -6.69
N HIS A 101 13.51 8.69 -7.74
CA HIS A 101 12.05 8.72 -7.68
C HIS A 101 11.41 7.41 -8.13
N SER A 102 12.20 6.39 -8.38
CA SER A 102 11.74 5.16 -9.03
C SER A 102 11.47 4.03 -8.06
N SER A 103 12.39 3.72 -7.16
CA SER A 103 12.29 2.55 -6.28
C SER A 103 12.10 2.94 -4.81
N ALA A 104 11.08 2.39 -4.18
CA ALA A 104 10.93 2.43 -2.72
C ALA A 104 11.79 1.38 -1.98
N ARG A 105 12.64 0.67 -2.69
CA ARG A 105 13.53 -0.37 -2.14
C ARG A 105 12.75 -1.45 -1.41
N VAL A 106 11.88 -2.13 -2.13
CA VAL A 106 11.04 -3.25 -1.64
C VAL A 106 11.88 -4.26 -0.86
N GLU A 107 13.06 -4.60 -1.38
CA GLU A 107 14.02 -5.52 -0.81
C GLU A 107 14.48 -5.14 0.61
N ARG A 108 14.61 -3.86 0.92
CA ARG A 108 14.99 -3.39 2.28
C ARG A 108 13.92 -3.73 3.31
N TYR A 109 12.65 -3.53 2.95
CA TYR A 109 11.54 -3.85 3.84
C TYR A 109 11.40 -5.36 4.02
N LEU A 110 11.54 -6.13 2.95
CA LEU A 110 11.49 -7.59 3.02
C LEU A 110 12.64 -8.18 3.85
N GLN A 111 13.84 -7.58 3.82
CA GLN A 111 14.96 -7.98 4.68
C GLN A 111 14.70 -7.72 6.17
N LEU A 112 13.87 -6.73 6.50
CA LEU A 112 13.50 -6.43 7.88
C LEU A 112 12.34 -7.30 8.39
N CYS A 113 11.73 -8.10 7.53
CA CYS A 113 10.63 -8.97 7.89
C CYS A 113 11.11 -10.20 8.66
N ALA A 114 10.60 -10.39 9.87
CA ALA A 114 10.88 -11.54 10.72
C ALA A 114 9.77 -11.73 11.76
N LYS A 115 9.40 -12.97 12.06
CA LYS A 115 8.43 -13.31 13.13
C LYS A 115 7.11 -12.52 13.03
N ASP A 116 6.62 -12.31 11.83
CA ASP A 116 5.39 -11.55 11.55
C ASP A 116 5.38 -10.13 12.17
N ASN A 117 6.53 -9.46 12.18
CA ASN A 117 6.71 -8.13 12.78
C ASN A 117 5.97 -7.01 12.03
N MET A 118 5.65 -7.18 10.74
CA MET A 118 4.94 -6.21 9.92
C MET A 118 4.19 -6.90 8.78
N PHE A 119 3.36 -6.13 8.07
CA PHE A 119 2.79 -6.51 6.78
C PHE A 119 3.46 -5.73 5.67
N VAL A 120 3.73 -6.40 4.54
CA VAL A 120 4.24 -5.77 3.32
C VAL A 120 3.31 -6.13 2.16
N ALA A 121 2.81 -5.14 1.45
CA ALA A 121 1.83 -5.32 0.39
C ALA A 121 2.09 -4.42 -0.82
N ASN A 122 1.62 -4.88 -1.98
CA ASN A 122 1.68 -4.15 -3.24
C ASN A 122 0.38 -4.38 -4.02
N CYS A 123 -0.65 -3.61 -3.68
CA CYS A 123 -2.00 -3.81 -4.21
C CYS A 123 -2.12 -3.38 -5.67
N SER A 124 -2.81 -4.19 -6.46
CA SER A 124 -3.08 -3.92 -7.86
C SER A 124 -4.47 -3.35 -8.13
N THR A 125 -5.43 -3.44 -7.20
CA THR A 125 -6.80 -2.96 -7.40
C THR A 125 -7.26 -1.99 -6.31
N PRO A 126 -8.17 -1.03 -6.63
CA PRO A 126 -8.70 -0.09 -5.63
C PRO A 126 -9.42 -0.77 -4.47
N SER A 127 -10.27 -1.77 -4.75
CA SER A 127 -11.00 -2.49 -3.71
C SER A 127 -10.06 -3.25 -2.77
N ASN A 128 -8.99 -3.85 -3.30
CA ASN A 128 -8.04 -4.58 -2.47
C ASN A 128 -7.24 -3.64 -1.56
N LEU A 129 -6.83 -2.47 -2.06
CA LEU A 129 -6.21 -1.42 -1.24
C LEU A 129 -7.16 -0.93 -0.13
N PHE A 130 -8.43 -0.70 -0.46
CA PHE A 130 -9.45 -0.31 0.52
C PHE A 130 -9.58 -1.37 1.63
N HIS A 131 -9.70 -2.65 1.26
CA HIS A 131 -9.83 -3.72 2.24
C HIS A 131 -8.56 -3.97 3.04
N LEU A 132 -7.38 -3.70 2.48
CA LEU A 132 -6.12 -3.75 3.22
C LEU A 132 -6.08 -2.70 4.34
N LEU A 133 -6.43 -1.45 4.01
CA LEU A 133 -6.53 -0.37 5.01
C LEU A 133 -7.63 -0.65 6.05
N ARG A 134 -8.77 -1.18 5.60
CA ARG A 134 -9.84 -1.59 6.50
C ARG A 134 -9.39 -2.72 7.42
N ARG A 135 -8.66 -3.71 6.92
CA ARG A 135 -8.07 -4.80 7.71
C ARG A 135 -7.17 -4.24 8.80
N GLN A 136 -6.32 -3.25 8.51
CA GLN A 136 -5.37 -2.66 9.44
C GLN A 136 -6.03 -2.16 10.74
N ILE A 137 -7.24 -1.61 10.65
CA ILE A 137 -8.00 -1.15 11.80
C ILE A 137 -8.83 -2.26 12.44
N LYS A 138 -9.29 -3.24 11.67
CA LYS A 138 -10.19 -4.29 12.15
C LYS A 138 -9.48 -5.45 12.88
N LEU A 139 -8.16 -5.58 12.69
CA LEU A 139 -7.38 -6.57 13.42
C LEU A 139 -7.42 -6.31 14.93
N SER A 140 -7.45 -7.39 15.71
CA SER A 140 -7.41 -7.34 17.18
C SER A 140 -6.04 -6.95 17.75
N TYR A 141 -5.02 -6.93 16.93
CA TYR A 141 -3.65 -6.53 17.25
C TYR A 141 -3.17 -5.46 16.27
N ARG A 142 -2.01 -4.86 16.53
CA ARG A 142 -1.42 -3.82 15.70
C ARG A 142 -0.05 -4.27 15.19
N LYS A 143 0.14 -4.20 13.86
CA LYS A 143 1.43 -4.41 13.19
C LYS A 143 1.61 -3.29 12.16
N PRO A 144 2.83 -2.79 11.96
CA PRO A 144 3.11 -1.86 10.88
C PRO A 144 2.70 -2.45 9.52
N LEU A 145 2.21 -1.59 8.63
CA LEU A 145 1.82 -1.96 7.28
C LEU A 145 2.57 -1.10 6.27
N ILE A 146 3.34 -1.74 5.43
CA ILE A 146 4.09 -1.12 4.33
C ILE A 146 3.36 -1.39 3.03
N ILE A 147 2.98 -0.34 2.30
CA ILE A 147 2.27 -0.46 1.03
C ILE A 147 3.06 0.26 -0.06
N PHE A 148 3.44 -0.47 -1.10
CA PHE A 148 4.00 0.13 -2.30
C PHE A 148 2.88 0.65 -3.19
N THR A 149 2.96 1.94 -3.57
CA THR A 149 1.86 2.67 -4.21
C THR A 149 2.31 3.34 -5.51
N PRO A 150 2.32 2.64 -6.65
CA PRO A 150 2.63 3.24 -7.95
C PRO A 150 1.66 4.38 -8.27
N LYS A 151 2.18 5.58 -8.56
CA LYS A 151 1.34 6.78 -8.82
C LYS A 151 0.53 6.66 -10.10
N SER A 152 1.02 5.95 -11.11
CA SER A 152 0.31 5.73 -12.36
C SER A 152 -1.00 4.97 -12.18
N LEU A 153 -1.09 4.07 -11.19
CA LEU A 153 -2.31 3.30 -10.93
C LEU A 153 -3.48 4.18 -10.46
N LEU A 154 -3.22 5.36 -9.91
CA LEU A 154 -4.27 6.30 -9.50
C LEU A 154 -5.14 6.81 -10.67
N ARG A 155 -4.64 6.71 -11.91
CA ARG A 155 -5.32 7.18 -13.12
C ARG A 155 -5.35 6.17 -14.25
N HIS A 156 -4.91 4.95 -14.00
CA HIS A 156 -4.82 3.92 -15.01
C HIS A 156 -6.22 3.42 -15.40
N PRO A 157 -6.60 3.37 -16.70
CA PRO A 157 -7.97 3.08 -17.12
C PRO A 157 -8.47 1.68 -16.73
N HIS A 158 -7.57 0.70 -16.61
CA HIS A 158 -7.91 -0.67 -16.18
C HIS A 158 -7.89 -0.87 -14.66
N VAL A 159 -7.45 0.13 -13.87
CA VAL A 159 -7.42 0.05 -12.41
C VAL A 159 -8.75 0.51 -11.85
N VAL A 160 -9.74 -0.36 -11.98
CA VAL A 160 -11.11 -0.12 -11.53
C VAL A 160 -11.62 -1.29 -10.69
N SER A 161 -12.59 -1.03 -9.84
CA SER A 161 -13.29 -2.05 -9.06
C SER A 161 -14.79 -1.76 -9.05
N LYS A 162 -15.63 -2.79 -9.02
CA LYS A 162 -17.08 -2.64 -8.91
C LYS A 162 -17.44 -2.21 -7.49
N VAL A 163 -18.57 -1.50 -7.33
CA VAL A 163 -19.05 -1.10 -5.99
C VAL A 163 -19.20 -2.31 -5.07
N LYS A 164 -19.70 -3.43 -5.60
CA LYS A 164 -19.86 -4.70 -4.87
C LYS A 164 -18.52 -5.20 -4.29
N ASP A 165 -17.40 -4.97 -4.96
CA ASP A 165 -16.09 -5.39 -4.46
C ASP A 165 -15.68 -4.65 -3.19
N PHE A 166 -16.23 -3.44 -2.96
CA PHE A 166 -15.99 -2.67 -1.74
C PHE A 166 -16.96 -3.03 -0.61
N THR A 167 -18.23 -3.31 -0.94
CA THR A 167 -19.28 -3.59 0.05
C THR A 167 -19.22 -5.02 0.58
N ASP A 168 -19.02 -6.00 -0.29
CA ASP A 168 -19.15 -7.42 0.03
C ASP A 168 -17.79 -8.14 0.03
N GLY A 169 -16.71 -7.41 -0.26
CA GLY A 169 -15.36 -7.97 -0.39
C GLY A 169 -14.57 -8.03 0.91
N ASN A 170 -13.40 -8.60 0.79
CA ASN A 170 -12.35 -8.60 1.79
C ASN A 170 -10.97 -8.45 1.11
N PHE A 171 -9.92 -8.26 1.92
CA PHE A 171 -8.56 -8.25 1.41
C PHE A 171 -8.15 -9.63 0.90
N LYS A 172 -7.68 -9.67 -0.34
CA LYS A 172 -7.14 -10.88 -0.98
C LYS A 172 -5.62 -10.78 -1.00
N MET A 173 -4.95 -11.71 -0.35
CA MET A 173 -3.48 -11.78 -0.34
C MET A 173 -2.94 -12.21 -1.70
N VAL A 174 -3.72 -13.02 -2.42
CA VAL A 174 -3.48 -13.45 -3.81
C VAL A 174 -4.74 -13.18 -4.62
N ILE A 175 -4.60 -12.67 -5.82
CA ILE A 175 -5.70 -12.54 -6.78
C ILE A 175 -5.40 -13.43 -7.98
N ASP A 176 -6.29 -14.37 -8.21
CA ASP A 176 -6.21 -15.32 -9.32
C ASP A 176 -6.51 -14.65 -10.68
N ASP A 177 -6.20 -15.33 -11.75
CA ASP A 177 -6.53 -14.90 -13.10
C ASP A 177 -7.91 -15.44 -13.52
N PHE A 178 -8.89 -14.56 -13.51
CA PHE A 178 -10.27 -14.92 -13.91
C PHE A 178 -10.52 -14.83 -15.42
N ASN A 179 -9.52 -14.44 -16.21
CA ASN A 179 -9.65 -14.29 -17.66
C ASN A 179 -9.20 -15.54 -18.43
N ILE A 180 -8.49 -16.44 -17.79
CA ILE A 180 -7.98 -17.68 -18.37
C ILE A 180 -8.56 -18.88 -17.61
N ASP A 181 -9.10 -19.85 -18.34
CA ASP A 181 -9.48 -21.14 -17.74
C ASP A 181 -8.21 -21.86 -17.27
N CYS A 182 -8.16 -22.21 -15.99
CA CYS A 182 -7.00 -22.91 -15.40
C CYS A 182 -6.67 -24.23 -16.12
N LYS A 183 -7.65 -24.87 -16.79
CA LYS A 183 -7.44 -26.08 -17.60
C LYS A 183 -6.73 -25.81 -18.92
N GLN A 184 -6.76 -24.59 -19.41
CA GLN A 184 -6.12 -24.17 -20.67
C GLN A 184 -4.76 -23.56 -20.45
N ALA A 185 -4.48 -23.12 -19.23
CA ALA A 185 -3.22 -22.47 -18.88
C ALA A 185 -2.04 -23.44 -18.98
N LYS A 186 -1.08 -23.12 -19.85
CA LYS A 186 0.20 -23.84 -20.00
C LYS A 186 1.31 -23.18 -19.19
N LYS A 187 1.17 -21.89 -18.90
CA LYS A 187 2.13 -21.13 -18.09
C LYS A 187 1.41 -20.35 -17.00
N LEU A 188 2.05 -20.32 -15.84
CA LEU A 188 1.63 -19.52 -14.71
C LEU A 188 2.69 -18.46 -14.44
N VAL A 189 2.29 -17.20 -14.42
CA VAL A 189 3.15 -16.05 -14.13
C VAL A 189 2.68 -15.42 -12.82
N PHE A 190 3.60 -15.30 -11.86
CA PHE A 190 3.36 -14.55 -10.63
C PHE A 190 3.92 -13.13 -10.77
N CYS A 191 3.15 -12.14 -10.35
CA CYS A 191 3.55 -10.74 -10.33
C CYS A 191 2.94 -10.00 -9.15
N SER A 192 3.32 -8.75 -8.93
CA SER A 192 2.69 -7.88 -7.94
C SER A 192 2.51 -6.46 -8.45
N GLY A 193 1.51 -5.75 -7.92
CA GLY A 193 1.27 -4.35 -8.17
C GLY A 193 1.10 -3.99 -9.65
N LYS A 194 1.72 -2.89 -10.04
CA LYS A 194 1.60 -2.28 -11.37
C LYS A 194 2.00 -3.22 -12.52
N PHE A 195 3.00 -4.06 -12.31
CA PHE A 195 3.53 -4.93 -13.38
C PHE A 195 2.48 -5.87 -13.97
N TYR A 196 1.43 -6.18 -13.20
CA TYR A 196 0.27 -6.91 -13.71
C TYR A 196 -0.32 -6.27 -14.97
N TYR A 197 -0.47 -4.94 -14.97
CA TYR A 197 -1.12 -4.24 -16.09
C TYR A 197 -0.24 -4.21 -17.34
N ASP A 198 1.08 -4.20 -17.20
CA ASP A 198 2.01 -4.32 -18.31
C ASP A 198 1.89 -5.71 -18.95
N LEU A 199 1.89 -6.77 -18.14
CA LEU A 199 1.69 -8.15 -18.59
C LEU A 199 0.30 -8.36 -19.21
N TYR A 200 -0.75 -7.84 -18.56
CA TYR A 200 -2.11 -7.91 -19.05
C TYR A 200 -2.24 -7.25 -20.43
N THR A 201 -1.68 -6.06 -20.61
CA THR A 201 -1.73 -5.34 -21.88
C THR A 201 -1.02 -6.12 -23.01
N VAL A 202 0.14 -6.70 -22.72
CA VAL A 202 0.87 -7.52 -23.71
C VAL A 202 0.07 -8.78 -24.06
N ARG A 203 -0.53 -9.45 -23.06
CA ARG A 203 -1.36 -10.64 -23.25
C ARG A 203 -2.55 -10.34 -24.16
N GLU A 204 -3.31 -9.29 -23.89
CA GLU A 204 -4.46 -8.87 -24.69
C GLU A 204 -4.05 -8.51 -26.14
N ASN A 205 -3.00 -7.68 -26.29
CA ASN A 205 -2.55 -7.25 -27.60
C ASN A 205 -2.05 -8.40 -28.48
N ARG A 206 -1.45 -9.41 -27.88
CA ARG A 206 -0.95 -10.61 -28.57
C ARG A 206 -1.94 -11.76 -28.63
N LYS A 207 -3.14 -11.60 -28.01
CA LYS A 207 -4.19 -12.63 -27.94
C LYS A 207 -3.66 -13.96 -27.38
N ILE A 208 -2.87 -13.89 -26.31
CA ILE A 208 -2.31 -15.07 -25.64
C ILE A 208 -3.37 -15.61 -24.67
N ASP A 209 -3.79 -16.86 -24.84
CA ASP A 209 -4.87 -17.52 -24.11
C ASP A 209 -4.43 -18.68 -23.20
N ASP A 210 -3.13 -18.98 -23.18
CA ASP A 210 -2.54 -20.09 -22.44
C ASP A 210 -1.59 -19.66 -21.31
N VAL A 211 -1.58 -18.36 -20.95
CA VAL A 211 -0.75 -17.78 -19.88
C VAL A 211 -1.63 -17.17 -18.81
N ALA A 212 -1.69 -17.78 -17.63
CA ALA A 212 -2.38 -17.23 -16.46
C ALA A 212 -1.44 -16.30 -15.67
N ILE A 213 -1.98 -15.15 -15.20
CA ILE A 213 -1.23 -14.13 -14.45
C ILE A 213 -1.84 -14.00 -13.06
N VAL A 214 -1.18 -14.54 -12.07
CA VAL A 214 -1.59 -14.49 -10.66
C VAL A 214 -0.87 -13.35 -9.94
N ARG A 215 -1.63 -12.56 -9.17
CA ARG A 215 -1.12 -11.39 -8.47
C ARG A 215 -0.88 -11.69 -7.01
N ILE A 216 0.34 -11.52 -6.56
CA ILE A 216 0.72 -11.58 -5.14
C ILE A 216 0.56 -10.17 -4.59
N GLU A 217 -0.50 -9.93 -3.84
CA GLU A 217 -0.84 -8.62 -3.28
C GLU A 217 -0.20 -8.39 -1.91
N GLN A 218 -0.03 -9.46 -1.12
CA GLN A 218 0.72 -9.44 0.14
C GLN A 218 2.06 -10.14 -0.05
N LEU A 219 3.15 -9.40 0.17
CA LEU A 219 4.51 -9.89 0.01
C LEU A 219 5.05 -10.48 1.31
N PHE A 220 4.55 -10.02 2.47
CA PHE A 220 4.89 -10.58 3.78
C PHE A 220 3.74 -10.37 4.78
N PRO A 221 3.43 -11.38 5.62
CA PRO A 221 3.80 -12.77 5.41
C PRO A 221 3.28 -13.29 4.06
N LEU A 222 4.02 -14.18 3.41
CA LEU A 222 3.54 -14.81 2.19
C LEU A 222 2.29 -15.64 2.49
N PRO A 223 1.29 -15.62 1.61
CA PRO A 223 0.07 -16.41 1.74
C PRO A 223 0.32 -17.90 1.55
#